data_3da0489886a8dc637a9562ba0707cb4e
#
_entry.id   3da0489886a8dc637a9562ba0707cb4e
#
_cell.length_a   1.000
_cell.length_b   1.000
_cell.length_c   1.000
_cell.angle_alpha   90.00
_cell.angle_beta   90.00
_cell.angle_gamma   90.00
#
_symmetry.space_group_name_H-M   'P 1'
#
loop_
_entity.id
_entity.type
_entity.pdbx_description
1 polymer ?
#
loop_
_entity_poly.entity_id
_entity_poly.type
_entity_poly.pdbx_seq_one_letter_code
_entity_poly.pdbx_strand_id
1 'polypeptide(L)'
;MKTPQDLFGTEQLPFPTQSFLRTPWSFSYDKGALRHIKINGDEAIRGIAFLVRDRDWGTLSPVIENEEILQKDMGLSISYDAIFNNQDACLDVRVTIEVKHDCLTVTAKGRASGAFEANRAGFTVLHPICDVAGHNVTVDHSDGTREVTKFPDLIEPWQPFLDITALTHGVGKLSVTCQFEGDTFEMEDQRQWGDASFKTYNRPLAKPWPYQIEDGSVLEQSVCLMWSPCENAPAVVTQPTSQDVKFPEMALVITPEDAERLASSPSDLEAVKPQRLLCHLDAVLGHTSAQFQAFAKAQAACPEISFDLELICKCDPDPQPEFYGLAAEMQAASFDPESVLICPSVDRQSTPPGSDWPDCPPLERVHEAAALTFSGRVRGGGMV
;
A
#
# COMPACT_ATOMS: atom_id res chain seq x y z
N MET A 1 -6.27 -27.45 19.88
CA MET A 1 -5.57 -27.08 18.64
C MET A 1 -6.34 -25.86 18.10
N LYS A 2 -5.69 -24.74 17.79
CA LYS A 2 -6.38 -23.56 17.24
C LYS A 2 -6.93 -23.91 15.86
N THR A 3 -8.14 -23.48 15.56
CA THR A 3 -8.77 -23.66 14.25
C THR A 3 -8.22 -22.64 13.24
N PRO A 4 -8.40 -22.83 11.92
CA PRO A 4 -8.06 -21.79 10.93
C PRO A 4 -8.71 -20.45 11.26
N GLN A 5 -9.95 -20.45 11.70
CA GLN A 5 -10.66 -19.22 12.08
C GLN A 5 -10.00 -18.51 13.28
N ASP A 6 -9.48 -19.27 14.27
CA ASP A 6 -8.74 -18.70 15.41
C ASP A 6 -7.38 -18.08 15.01
N LEU A 7 -6.79 -18.54 13.91
CA LEU A 7 -5.46 -18.12 13.45
C LEU A 7 -5.52 -17.03 12.37
N PHE A 8 -6.52 -17.08 11.50
CA PHE A 8 -6.59 -16.29 10.28
C PHE A 8 -7.89 -15.48 10.13
N GLY A 9 -8.82 -15.59 11.06
CA GLY A 9 -10.13 -14.93 11.00
C GLY A 9 -11.07 -15.48 9.92
N THR A 10 -10.73 -16.59 9.27
CA THR A 10 -11.51 -17.26 8.22
C THR A 10 -11.36 -18.77 8.32
N GLU A 11 -12.37 -19.52 7.84
CA GLU A 11 -12.30 -20.99 7.74
C GLU A 11 -11.37 -21.45 6.59
N GLN A 12 -11.04 -20.55 5.65
CA GLN A 12 -10.13 -20.87 4.55
C GLN A 12 -8.69 -20.93 5.04
N LEU A 13 -8.03 -22.03 4.76
CA LEU A 13 -6.59 -22.14 4.97
C LEU A 13 -5.86 -21.20 3.98
N PRO A 14 -4.77 -20.57 4.41
CA PRO A 14 -3.90 -19.84 3.47
C PRO A 14 -3.36 -20.85 2.43
N PHE A 15 -3.17 -20.37 1.21
CA PHE A 15 -2.60 -21.22 0.17
C PHE A 15 -1.19 -21.65 0.55
N PRO A 16 -0.79 -22.90 0.21
CA PRO A 16 0.55 -23.37 0.49
C PRO A 16 1.57 -22.55 -0.30
N THR A 17 2.48 -21.90 0.42
CA THR A 17 3.62 -21.21 -0.16
C THR A 17 4.78 -22.18 -0.32
N GLN A 18 5.37 -22.23 -1.51
CA GLN A 18 6.55 -23.05 -1.78
C GLN A 18 7.80 -22.21 -1.61
N SER A 19 8.81 -22.71 -0.90
CA SER A 19 10.11 -22.06 -0.72
C SER A 19 11.18 -22.73 -1.56
N PHE A 20 11.97 -21.93 -2.25
CA PHE A 20 13.06 -22.40 -3.10
C PHE A 20 14.40 -21.84 -2.61
N LEU A 21 15.42 -22.70 -2.62
CA LEU A 21 16.82 -22.35 -2.38
C LEU A 21 17.65 -22.79 -3.59
N ARG A 22 18.23 -21.82 -4.27
CA ARG A 22 19.15 -22.00 -5.41
C ARG A 22 20.30 -21.02 -5.26
N THR A 23 21.28 -21.35 -4.45
CA THR A 23 22.40 -20.47 -4.12
C THR A 23 22.94 -19.74 -5.36
N PRO A 24 23.06 -18.40 -5.31
CA PRO A 24 22.86 -17.53 -4.13
C PRO A 24 21.40 -17.12 -3.83
N TRP A 25 20.44 -17.50 -4.68
CA TRP A 25 19.04 -17.12 -4.61
C TRP A 25 18.25 -17.96 -3.61
N SER A 26 17.36 -17.30 -2.88
CA SER A 26 16.23 -17.93 -2.19
C SER A 26 15.00 -17.06 -2.31
N PHE A 27 13.82 -17.68 -2.41
CA PHE A 27 12.55 -16.98 -2.54
C PHE A 27 11.38 -17.91 -2.20
N SER A 28 10.22 -17.30 -1.98
CA SER A 28 8.95 -17.99 -1.88
C SER A 28 8.14 -17.79 -3.15
N TYR A 29 7.41 -18.82 -3.56
CA TYR A 29 6.50 -18.80 -4.69
C TYR A 29 5.08 -19.08 -4.20
N ASP A 30 4.16 -18.21 -4.56
CA ASP A 30 2.76 -18.27 -4.17
C ASP A 30 1.88 -17.82 -5.33
N LYS A 31 1.10 -18.76 -5.88
CA LYS A 31 0.13 -18.51 -6.96
C LYS A 31 0.63 -17.59 -8.08
N GLY A 32 1.77 -17.91 -8.65
CA GLY A 32 2.36 -17.12 -9.74
C GLY A 32 3.18 -15.89 -9.29
N ALA A 33 3.17 -15.55 -8.01
CA ALA A 33 3.99 -14.45 -7.48
C ALA A 33 5.27 -14.96 -6.81
N LEU A 34 6.39 -14.28 -7.06
CA LEU A 34 7.60 -14.43 -6.27
C LEU A 34 7.55 -13.47 -5.07
N ARG A 35 7.99 -13.97 -3.91
CA ARG A 35 8.04 -13.20 -2.66
C ARG A 35 9.38 -13.38 -1.98
N HIS A 36 9.83 -12.33 -1.27
CA HIS A 36 11.04 -12.36 -0.45
C HIS A 36 12.25 -12.91 -1.19
N ILE A 37 12.54 -12.33 -2.38
CA ILE A 37 13.67 -12.72 -3.21
C ILE A 37 14.95 -12.22 -2.55
N LYS A 38 15.78 -13.17 -2.10
CA LYS A 38 17.03 -12.90 -1.39
C LYS A 38 18.23 -13.39 -2.20
N ILE A 39 19.33 -12.67 -2.02
CA ILE A 39 20.64 -13.04 -2.57
C ILE A 39 21.60 -13.17 -1.39
N ASN A 40 22.18 -14.36 -1.19
CA ASN A 40 23.02 -14.69 -0.04
C ASN A 40 22.38 -14.43 1.34
N GLY A 41 21.03 -14.42 1.40
CA GLY A 41 20.28 -14.18 2.62
C GLY A 41 19.71 -12.75 2.77
N ASP A 42 20.24 -11.78 2.04
CA ASP A 42 19.77 -10.38 2.06
C ASP A 42 18.59 -10.20 1.09
N GLU A 43 17.51 -9.53 1.51
CA GLU A 43 16.32 -9.32 0.69
C GLU A 43 16.61 -8.27 -0.39
N ALA A 44 16.70 -8.71 -1.65
CA ALA A 44 16.94 -7.85 -2.80
C ALA A 44 15.64 -7.24 -3.34
N ILE A 45 14.61 -8.07 -3.47
CA ILE A 45 13.29 -7.69 -3.99
C ILE A 45 12.23 -8.37 -3.14
N ARG A 46 11.22 -7.61 -2.70
CA ARG A 46 10.13 -8.10 -1.88
C ARG A 46 9.12 -8.94 -2.65
N GLY A 47 8.88 -8.60 -3.90
CA GLY A 47 7.98 -9.38 -4.74
C GLY A 47 8.02 -9.03 -6.21
N ILE A 48 7.68 -10.02 -7.05
CA ILE A 48 7.43 -9.85 -8.49
C ILE A 48 6.15 -10.60 -8.82
N ALA A 49 5.19 -9.92 -9.45
CA ALA A 49 3.96 -10.52 -9.92
C ALA A 49 3.49 -9.87 -11.23
N PHE A 50 2.86 -10.65 -12.10
CA PHE A 50 2.11 -10.11 -13.23
C PHE A 50 0.68 -9.81 -12.75
N LEU A 51 0.26 -8.55 -12.80
CA LEU A 51 -1.02 -8.09 -12.31
C LEU A 51 -1.84 -7.45 -13.43
N VAL A 52 -3.18 -7.61 -13.34
CA VAL A 52 -4.13 -6.93 -14.18
C VAL A 52 -5.09 -6.12 -13.30
N ARG A 53 -5.22 -4.83 -13.61
CA ARG A 53 -6.20 -3.93 -13.00
C ARG A 53 -7.32 -3.67 -14.00
N ASP A 54 -8.56 -3.86 -13.55
CA ASP A 54 -9.74 -3.52 -14.33
C ASP A 54 -9.94 -2.00 -14.44
N ARG A 55 -10.99 -1.57 -15.12
CA ARG A 55 -11.34 -0.16 -15.31
C ARG A 55 -11.60 0.60 -14.00
N ASP A 56 -12.01 -0.09 -12.95
CA ASP A 56 -12.31 0.47 -11.64
C ASP A 56 -11.17 0.28 -10.63
N TRP A 57 -9.96 -0.01 -11.13
CA TRP A 57 -8.75 -0.29 -10.37
C TRP A 57 -8.81 -1.55 -9.50
N GLY A 58 -9.82 -2.39 -9.65
CA GLY A 58 -9.88 -3.71 -9.05
C GLY A 58 -8.75 -4.61 -9.56
N THR A 59 -8.26 -5.52 -8.72
CA THR A 59 -7.27 -6.52 -9.13
C THR A 59 -8.00 -7.77 -9.61
N LEU A 60 -7.84 -8.11 -10.89
CA LEU A 60 -8.35 -9.37 -11.43
C LEU A 60 -7.51 -10.53 -10.89
N SER A 61 -8.19 -11.52 -10.32
CA SER A 61 -7.54 -12.76 -9.88
C SER A 61 -7.41 -13.71 -11.06
N PRO A 62 -6.20 -14.14 -11.45
CA PRO A 62 -6.04 -15.11 -12.53
C PRO A 62 -6.47 -16.52 -12.11
N VAL A 63 -6.93 -17.28 -13.06
CA VAL A 63 -6.93 -18.75 -12.97
C VAL A 63 -5.55 -19.22 -13.41
N ILE A 64 -4.84 -19.94 -12.52
CA ILE A 64 -3.51 -20.49 -12.80
C ILE A 64 -3.66 -21.92 -13.31
N GLU A 65 -3.15 -22.18 -14.50
CA GLU A 65 -3.18 -23.50 -15.14
C GLU A 65 -1.79 -23.89 -15.66
N ASN A 66 -1.63 -25.15 -16.01
CA ASN A 66 -0.42 -25.71 -16.63
C ASN A 66 0.88 -25.32 -15.90
N GLU A 67 0.80 -25.31 -14.55
CA GLU A 67 1.98 -25.04 -13.73
C GLU A 67 3.00 -26.18 -13.84
N GLU A 68 4.23 -25.84 -14.17
CA GLU A 68 5.33 -26.76 -14.28
C GLU A 68 6.56 -26.23 -13.53
N ILE A 69 7.14 -27.04 -12.65
CA ILE A 69 8.32 -26.71 -11.86
C ILE A 69 9.42 -27.70 -12.20
N LEU A 70 10.46 -27.24 -12.89
CA LEU A 70 11.60 -28.03 -13.34
C LEU A 70 12.86 -27.62 -12.58
N GLN A 71 13.36 -28.54 -11.75
CA GLN A 71 14.63 -28.38 -11.07
C GLN A 71 15.73 -29.11 -11.84
N LYS A 72 16.73 -28.36 -12.29
CA LYS A 72 17.91 -28.88 -13.00
C LYS A 72 19.15 -28.65 -12.14
N ASP A 73 20.25 -29.38 -12.40
CA ASP A 73 21.49 -29.25 -11.65
C ASP A 73 22.02 -27.82 -11.61
N MET A 74 21.87 -27.06 -12.69
CA MET A 74 22.36 -25.69 -12.86
C MET A 74 21.28 -24.60 -12.83
N GLY A 75 20.04 -24.92 -12.47
CA GLY A 75 18.96 -23.90 -12.46
C GLY A 75 17.60 -24.42 -12.02
N LEU A 76 16.67 -23.48 -11.95
CA LEU A 76 15.25 -23.72 -11.67
C LEU A 76 14.42 -23.00 -12.73
N SER A 77 13.40 -23.67 -13.25
CA SER A 77 12.40 -23.06 -14.13
C SER A 77 11.02 -23.32 -13.54
N ILE A 78 10.21 -22.28 -13.42
CA ILE A 78 8.78 -22.35 -13.06
C ILE A 78 8.02 -21.71 -14.20
N SER A 79 7.00 -22.37 -14.71
CA SER A 79 6.15 -21.78 -15.73
C SER A 79 4.69 -22.13 -15.51
N TYR A 80 3.80 -21.21 -15.87
CA TYR A 80 2.34 -21.38 -15.71
C TYR A 80 1.60 -20.47 -16.68
N ASP A 81 0.33 -20.78 -16.93
CA ASP A 81 -0.61 -19.93 -17.63
C ASP A 81 -1.48 -19.20 -16.63
N ALA A 82 -1.53 -17.86 -16.72
CA ALA A 82 -2.38 -16.99 -15.93
C ALA A 82 -3.50 -16.45 -16.83
N ILE A 83 -4.73 -16.88 -16.56
CA ILE A 83 -5.92 -16.56 -17.37
C ILE A 83 -6.72 -15.50 -16.63
N PHE A 84 -6.78 -14.30 -17.20
CA PHE A 84 -7.55 -13.18 -16.67
C PHE A 84 -8.83 -13.02 -17.48
N ASN A 85 -9.98 -13.15 -16.85
CA ASN A 85 -11.28 -12.93 -17.48
C ASN A 85 -11.83 -11.57 -17.09
N ASN A 86 -12.28 -10.80 -18.07
CA ASN A 86 -12.95 -9.53 -17.88
C ASN A 86 -14.13 -9.43 -18.85
N GLN A 87 -15.36 -9.56 -18.33
CA GLN A 87 -16.59 -9.61 -19.12
C GLN A 87 -16.53 -10.72 -20.21
N ASP A 88 -16.62 -10.33 -21.49
CA ASP A 88 -16.59 -11.26 -22.64
C ASP A 88 -15.18 -11.43 -23.24
N ALA A 89 -14.14 -10.84 -22.61
CA ALA A 89 -12.77 -10.90 -23.07
C ALA A 89 -11.87 -11.66 -22.09
N CYS A 90 -10.79 -12.21 -22.62
CA CYS A 90 -9.80 -12.97 -21.86
C CYS A 90 -8.39 -12.51 -22.24
N LEU A 91 -7.52 -12.39 -21.24
CA LEU A 91 -6.08 -12.24 -21.42
C LEU A 91 -5.38 -13.49 -20.87
N ASP A 92 -4.84 -14.29 -21.77
CA ASP A 92 -4.06 -15.49 -21.43
C ASP A 92 -2.57 -15.14 -21.45
N VAL A 93 -1.89 -15.36 -20.31
CA VAL A 93 -0.51 -14.96 -20.11
C VAL A 93 0.34 -16.14 -19.67
N ARG A 94 1.24 -16.60 -20.54
CA ARG A 94 2.29 -17.55 -20.16
C ARG A 94 3.37 -16.82 -19.40
N VAL A 95 3.57 -17.16 -18.13
CA VAL A 95 4.67 -16.66 -17.30
C VAL A 95 5.73 -17.73 -17.15
N THR A 96 7.00 -17.32 -17.29
CA THR A 96 8.16 -18.20 -17.09
C THR A 96 9.16 -17.52 -16.17
N ILE A 97 9.56 -18.21 -15.12
CA ILE A 97 10.56 -17.80 -14.15
C ILE A 97 11.79 -18.70 -14.35
N GLU A 98 12.91 -18.11 -14.67
CA GLU A 98 14.17 -18.82 -14.79
C GLU A 98 15.18 -18.31 -13.78
N VAL A 99 15.76 -19.22 -12.99
CA VAL A 99 16.75 -18.91 -11.97
C VAL A 99 18.06 -19.58 -12.35
N LYS A 100 19.09 -18.78 -12.61
CA LYS A 100 20.48 -19.17 -12.82
C LYS A 100 21.33 -18.60 -11.68
N HIS A 101 22.61 -18.96 -11.64
CA HIS A 101 23.49 -18.49 -10.56
C HIS A 101 23.57 -16.95 -10.50
N ASP A 102 23.70 -16.29 -11.64
CA ASP A 102 23.97 -14.87 -11.80
C ASP A 102 22.72 -14.02 -12.06
N CYS A 103 21.59 -14.63 -12.42
CA CYS A 103 20.35 -13.91 -12.71
C CYS A 103 19.10 -14.72 -12.38
N LEU A 104 18.03 -13.96 -12.08
CA LEU A 104 16.65 -14.44 -11.99
C LEU A 104 15.83 -13.63 -13.00
N THR A 105 15.21 -14.31 -13.96
CA THR A 105 14.43 -13.67 -15.01
C THR A 105 12.97 -14.13 -14.93
N VAL A 106 12.03 -13.19 -15.01
CA VAL A 106 10.59 -13.46 -15.12
C VAL A 106 10.10 -12.86 -16.43
N THR A 107 9.56 -13.69 -17.31
CA THR A 107 8.98 -13.27 -18.59
C THR A 107 7.49 -13.55 -18.64
N ALA A 108 6.74 -12.67 -19.28
CA ALA A 108 5.30 -12.81 -19.50
C ALA A 108 5.02 -12.61 -20.99
N LYS A 109 4.33 -13.60 -21.61
CA LYS A 109 3.84 -13.52 -23.00
C LYS A 109 2.34 -13.69 -22.96
N GLY A 110 1.62 -12.60 -23.22
CA GLY A 110 0.17 -12.56 -23.15
C GLY A 110 -0.48 -12.45 -24.52
N ARG A 111 -1.68 -12.99 -24.66
CA ARG A 111 -2.54 -12.84 -25.82
C ARG A 111 -3.98 -12.55 -25.40
N ALA A 112 -4.56 -11.50 -25.98
CA ALA A 112 -5.95 -11.18 -25.78
C ALA A 112 -6.85 -11.98 -26.72
N SER A 113 -7.99 -12.42 -26.20
CA SER A 113 -9.14 -12.96 -26.93
C SER A 113 -10.34 -12.08 -26.62
N GLY A 114 -10.85 -11.40 -27.64
CA GLY A 114 -11.74 -10.25 -27.49
C GLY A 114 -11.00 -8.96 -27.14
N ALA A 115 -11.71 -7.84 -27.18
CA ALA A 115 -11.15 -6.54 -26.78
C ALA A 115 -11.06 -6.45 -25.25
N PHE A 116 -9.88 -6.67 -24.71
CA PHE A 116 -9.65 -6.75 -23.26
C PHE A 116 -9.35 -5.36 -22.70
N GLU A 117 -10.24 -4.85 -21.86
CA GLU A 117 -10.09 -3.54 -21.22
C GLU A 117 -9.36 -3.66 -19.88
N ALA A 118 -8.38 -2.80 -19.65
CA ALA A 118 -7.63 -2.74 -18.39
C ALA A 118 -7.08 -1.33 -18.11
N ASN A 119 -6.91 -1.00 -16.84
CA ASN A 119 -6.09 0.15 -16.42
C ASN A 119 -4.59 -0.21 -16.44
N ARG A 120 -4.28 -1.47 -16.11
CA ARG A 120 -2.92 -2.03 -16.15
C ARG A 120 -2.94 -3.50 -16.47
N ALA A 121 -1.95 -3.96 -17.25
CA ALA A 121 -1.66 -5.37 -17.46
C ALA A 121 -0.14 -5.53 -17.58
N GLY A 122 0.51 -6.08 -16.55
CA GLY A 122 1.95 -6.27 -16.56
C GLY A 122 2.59 -6.48 -15.20
N PHE A 123 3.93 -6.43 -15.22
CA PHE A 123 4.70 -6.68 -14.01
C PHE A 123 4.59 -5.56 -12.99
N THR A 124 4.49 -5.98 -11.74
CA THR A 124 4.66 -5.17 -10.54
C THR A 124 5.81 -5.76 -9.75
N VAL A 125 6.79 -4.92 -9.41
CA VAL A 125 7.96 -5.28 -8.62
C VAL A 125 7.96 -4.45 -7.34
N LEU A 126 8.03 -5.13 -6.20
CA LEU A 126 8.08 -4.49 -4.88
C LEU A 126 9.53 -4.52 -4.37
N HIS A 127 10.08 -3.33 -4.12
CA HIS A 127 11.41 -3.18 -3.51
C HIS A 127 11.25 -3.01 -1.99
N PRO A 128 12.16 -3.57 -1.17
CA PRO A 128 12.11 -3.39 0.29
C PRO A 128 12.35 -1.93 0.67
N ILE A 129 11.84 -1.53 1.84
CA ILE A 129 12.13 -0.23 2.44
C ILE A 129 13.42 -0.30 3.28
N CYS A 130 13.57 -1.40 4.04
CA CYS A 130 14.75 -1.61 4.86
C CYS A 130 16.01 -1.65 3.99
N ASP A 131 17.03 -0.89 4.36
CA ASP A 131 18.31 -0.75 3.67
C ASP A 131 18.22 -0.16 2.24
N VAL A 132 17.04 0.35 1.83
CA VAL A 132 16.81 0.95 0.50
C VAL A 132 16.40 2.42 0.62
N ALA A 133 15.42 2.75 1.49
CA ALA A 133 14.97 4.13 1.68
C ALA A 133 16.14 5.06 2.06
N GLY A 134 16.26 6.22 1.41
CA GLY A 134 17.34 7.19 1.61
C GLY A 134 18.70 6.79 1.00
N HIS A 135 18.84 5.57 0.47
CA HIS A 135 20.09 5.09 -0.13
C HIS A 135 20.18 5.39 -1.62
N ASN A 136 21.42 5.31 -2.14
CA ASN A 136 21.68 5.61 -3.54
C ASN A 136 21.04 4.59 -4.47
N VAL A 137 20.56 5.10 -5.59
CA VAL A 137 20.02 4.32 -6.71
C VAL A 137 20.50 4.92 -8.02
N THR A 138 20.73 4.07 -9.00
CA THR A 138 20.92 4.47 -10.39
C THR A 138 19.68 4.06 -11.15
N VAL A 139 19.07 5.01 -11.86
CA VAL A 139 17.89 4.82 -12.71
C VAL A 139 18.35 4.95 -14.16
N ASP A 140 18.11 3.94 -14.97
CA ASP A 140 18.32 3.99 -16.42
C ASP A 140 16.97 4.26 -17.10
N HIS A 141 16.95 5.16 -18.09
CA HIS A 141 15.77 5.62 -18.80
C HIS A 141 15.72 5.12 -20.24
N SER A 142 14.54 5.18 -20.87
CA SER A 142 14.32 4.66 -22.22
C SER A 142 15.09 5.44 -23.31
N ASP A 143 15.42 6.71 -23.06
CA ASP A 143 16.24 7.55 -23.96
C ASP A 143 17.74 7.26 -23.85
N GLY A 144 18.16 6.31 -23.00
CA GLY A 144 19.54 5.95 -22.74
C GLY A 144 20.24 6.85 -21.72
N THR A 145 19.55 7.80 -21.13
CA THR A 145 20.10 8.59 -20.02
C THR A 145 20.14 7.78 -18.73
N ARG A 146 21.02 8.21 -17.83
CA ARG A 146 21.22 7.58 -16.53
C ARG A 146 21.20 8.64 -15.44
N GLU A 147 20.33 8.46 -14.47
CA GLU A 147 20.23 9.28 -13.28
C GLU A 147 20.86 8.57 -12.08
N VAL A 148 21.71 9.28 -11.32
CA VAL A 148 22.25 8.81 -10.04
C VAL A 148 21.62 9.66 -8.94
N THR A 149 20.78 9.05 -8.13
CA THR A 149 19.97 9.73 -7.13
C THR A 149 19.80 8.86 -5.87
N LYS A 150 18.76 9.11 -5.10
CA LYS A 150 18.42 8.32 -3.91
C LYS A 150 16.95 7.92 -3.93
N PHE A 151 16.65 6.75 -3.35
CA PHE A 151 15.28 6.47 -2.95
C PHE A 151 14.82 7.51 -1.93
N PRO A 152 13.53 7.90 -1.94
CA PRO A 152 12.99 8.80 -0.93
C PRO A 152 13.21 8.28 0.50
N ASP A 153 13.70 9.12 1.40
CA ASP A 153 13.81 8.81 2.82
C ASP A 153 12.44 8.98 3.51
N LEU A 154 11.83 10.15 3.33
CA LEU A 154 10.45 10.40 3.71
C LEU A 154 9.50 9.91 2.63
N ILE A 155 8.23 9.71 2.99
CA ILE A 155 7.20 9.28 2.03
C ILE A 155 7.08 10.32 0.90
N GLU A 156 7.24 9.85 -0.35
CA GLU A 156 7.06 10.67 -1.54
C GLU A 156 5.68 10.37 -2.16
N PRO A 157 4.72 11.32 -2.12
CA PRO A 157 3.36 11.08 -2.60
C PRO A 157 3.25 11.00 -4.12
N TRP A 158 4.26 11.50 -4.85
CA TRP A 158 4.33 11.42 -6.31
C TRP A 158 5.23 10.27 -6.75
N GLN A 159 5.31 10.03 -8.06
CA GLN A 159 6.18 9.00 -8.59
C GLN A 159 7.66 9.37 -8.39
N PRO A 160 8.39 8.68 -7.50
CA PRO A 160 9.82 8.97 -7.28
C PRO A 160 10.67 8.89 -8.53
N PHE A 161 10.38 7.92 -9.39
CA PHE A 161 11.11 7.69 -10.63
C PHE A 161 10.14 7.38 -11.76
N LEU A 162 10.40 7.99 -12.92
CA LEU A 162 9.62 7.84 -14.15
C LEU A 162 10.48 7.23 -15.25
N ASP A 163 9.83 6.66 -16.28
CA ASP A 163 10.49 6.13 -17.49
C ASP A 163 11.65 5.17 -17.20
N ILE A 164 11.39 4.18 -16.34
CA ILE A 164 12.40 3.26 -15.82
C ILE A 164 12.60 2.11 -16.79
N THR A 165 13.85 1.88 -17.20
CA THR A 165 14.28 0.65 -17.89
C THR A 165 15.17 -0.24 -17.00
N ALA A 166 15.88 0.35 -16.03
CA ALA A 166 16.58 -0.41 -15.00
C ALA A 166 16.75 0.42 -13.72
N LEU A 167 16.79 -0.28 -12.59
CA LEU A 167 17.13 0.26 -11.26
C LEU A 167 18.31 -0.53 -10.69
N THR A 168 19.38 0.19 -10.31
CA THR A 168 20.54 -0.43 -9.65
C THR A 168 20.73 0.18 -8.27
N HIS A 169 20.74 -0.67 -7.23
CA HIS A 169 20.95 -0.25 -5.85
C HIS A 169 21.75 -1.27 -5.04
N GLY A 170 22.21 -0.86 -3.86
CA GLY A 170 22.93 -1.72 -2.93
C GLY A 170 22.01 -2.63 -2.12
N VAL A 171 22.43 -3.86 -1.85
CA VAL A 171 21.77 -4.81 -0.95
C VAL A 171 22.84 -5.56 -0.17
N GLY A 172 22.99 -5.29 1.12
CA GLY A 172 24.11 -5.83 1.90
C GLY A 172 25.45 -5.44 1.26
N LYS A 173 26.25 -6.43 0.85
CA LYS A 173 27.54 -6.24 0.14
C LYS A 173 27.41 -6.46 -1.36
N LEU A 174 26.23 -6.33 -1.91
CA LEU A 174 25.94 -6.57 -3.31
C LEU A 174 25.39 -5.31 -3.98
N SER A 175 25.60 -5.21 -5.28
CA SER A 175 24.86 -4.32 -6.17
C SER A 175 23.85 -5.17 -6.92
N VAL A 176 22.58 -4.79 -6.89
CA VAL A 176 21.48 -5.48 -7.56
C VAL A 176 20.91 -4.58 -8.63
N THR A 177 20.81 -5.10 -9.84
CA THR A 177 20.14 -4.43 -10.97
C THR A 177 18.86 -5.15 -11.29
N CYS A 178 17.75 -4.41 -11.30
CA CYS A 178 16.44 -4.85 -11.77
C CYS A 178 16.16 -4.18 -13.11
N GLN A 179 16.20 -4.97 -14.19
CA GLN A 179 15.96 -4.50 -15.56
C GLN A 179 14.52 -4.83 -15.99
N PHE A 180 13.90 -3.93 -16.74
CA PHE A 180 12.53 -4.01 -17.22
C PHE A 180 12.48 -3.87 -18.74
N GLU A 181 11.66 -4.70 -19.38
CA GLU A 181 11.47 -4.65 -20.83
C GLU A 181 9.98 -4.84 -21.21
N GLY A 182 9.62 -4.36 -22.39
CA GLY A 182 8.32 -4.60 -23.02
C GLY A 182 7.27 -3.53 -22.76
N ASP A 183 7.51 -2.58 -21.85
CA ASP A 183 6.67 -1.40 -21.62
C ASP A 183 7.48 -0.31 -20.90
N THR A 184 6.85 0.84 -20.66
CA THR A 184 7.38 1.89 -19.81
C THR A 184 7.01 1.61 -18.35
N PHE A 185 7.96 1.77 -17.44
CA PHE A 185 7.76 1.59 -16.01
C PHE A 185 7.94 2.90 -15.25
N GLU A 186 7.27 3.01 -14.11
CA GLU A 186 7.43 4.09 -13.14
C GLU A 186 7.34 3.54 -11.71
N MET A 187 7.75 4.32 -10.73
CA MET A 187 7.74 3.92 -9.33
C MET A 187 6.69 4.70 -8.54
N GLU A 188 6.10 4.05 -7.56
CA GLU A 188 5.22 4.61 -6.54
C GLU A 188 5.75 4.24 -5.15
N ASP A 189 5.70 5.19 -4.22
CA ASP A 189 6.04 4.94 -2.82
C ASP A 189 4.80 4.40 -2.09
N GLN A 190 4.78 3.09 -1.87
CA GLN A 190 3.63 2.41 -1.26
C GLN A 190 3.46 2.71 0.23
N ARG A 191 4.45 3.37 0.88
CA ARG A 191 4.33 3.77 2.29
C ARG A 191 3.14 4.69 2.51
N GLN A 192 2.76 5.50 1.52
CA GLN A 192 1.56 6.35 1.55
C GLN A 192 0.26 5.54 1.68
N TRP A 193 0.28 4.26 1.29
CA TRP A 193 -0.85 3.33 1.37
C TRP A 193 -0.71 2.30 2.51
N GLY A 194 0.27 2.51 3.40
CA GLY A 194 0.52 1.61 4.54
C GLY A 194 1.29 0.34 4.19
N ASP A 195 1.87 0.21 2.98
CA ASP A 195 2.72 -0.91 2.59
C ASP A 195 4.21 -0.53 2.68
N ALA A 196 5.02 -1.40 3.28
CA ALA A 196 6.44 -1.17 3.46
C ALA A 196 7.25 -1.56 2.20
N SER A 197 6.95 -0.94 1.05
CA SER A 197 7.65 -1.17 -0.22
C SER A 197 7.66 0.07 -1.11
N PHE A 198 8.66 0.15 -2.01
CA PHE A 198 8.53 0.92 -3.25
C PHE A 198 8.04 -0.02 -4.34
N LYS A 199 7.12 0.43 -5.19
CA LYS A 199 6.50 -0.36 -6.24
C LYS A 199 6.87 0.17 -7.61
N THR A 200 7.64 -0.60 -8.37
CA THR A 200 7.85 -0.36 -9.81
C THR A 200 6.81 -1.13 -10.60
N TYR A 201 6.16 -0.49 -11.55
CA TYR A 201 5.07 -1.07 -12.33
C TYR A 201 4.99 -0.48 -13.74
N ASN A 202 4.35 -1.20 -14.64
CA ASN A 202 3.84 -0.68 -15.89
C ASN A 202 2.31 -0.58 -15.76
N ARG A 203 1.63 0.25 -16.41
CA ARG A 203 1.88 1.30 -17.35
C ARG A 203 1.83 2.62 -16.59
N PRO A 204 2.58 3.67 -16.98
CA PRO A 204 2.56 4.97 -16.30
C PRO A 204 1.17 5.60 -16.22
N LEU A 205 0.87 6.26 -15.09
CA LEU A 205 -0.42 6.95 -14.88
C LEU A 205 -0.66 8.08 -15.87
N ALA A 206 0.41 8.67 -16.42
CA ALA A 206 0.31 9.72 -17.44
C ALA A 206 -0.21 9.22 -18.80
N LYS A 207 -0.18 7.88 -19.04
CA LYS A 207 -0.77 7.28 -20.25
C LYS A 207 -2.27 7.08 -20.04
N PRO A 208 -3.11 7.19 -21.10
CA PRO A 208 -4.56 7.03 -20.98
C PRO A 208 -4.96 5.69 -20.33
N TRP A 209 -5.95 5.74 -19.44
CA TRP A 209 -6.57 4.59 -18.80
C TRP A 209 -8.10 4.84 -18.67
N PRO A 210 -8.98 3.80 -18.77
CA PRO A 210 -8.61 2.46 -19.20
C PRO A 210 -8.10 2.43 -20.66
N TYR A 211 -7.39 1.38 -21.03
CA TYR A 211 -6.99 1.14 -22.42
C TYR A 211 -7.43 -0.26 -22.86
N GLN A 212 -7.53 -0.46 -24.17
CA GLN A 212 -7.89 -1.76 -24.73
C GLN A 212 -6.65 -2.48 -25.27
N ILE A 213 -6.57 -3.76 -24.95
CA ILE A 213 -5.70 -4.71 -25.59
C ILE A 213 -6.56 -5.37 -26.66
N GLU A 214 -6.30 -5.05 -27.93
CA GLU A 214 -7.11 -5.50 -29.06
C GLU A 214 -7.11 -7.01 -29.21
N ASP A 215 -8.21 -7.57 -29.76
CA ASP A 215 -8.32 -8.99 -30.05
C ASP A 215 -7.12 -9.52 -30.84
N GLY A 216 -6.55 -10.64 -30.39
CA GLY A 216 -5.37 -11.25 -30.99
C GLY A 216 -4.04 -10.53 -30.72
N SER A 217 -4.05 -9.36 -30.08
CA SER A 217 -2.82 -8.64 -29.71
C SER A 217 -1.96 -9.44 -28.75
N VAL A 218 -0.65 -9.31 -28.90
CA VAL A 218 0.35 -9.95 -28.06
C VAL A 218 1.06 -8.89 -27.23
N LEU A 219 1.17 -9.13 -25.94
CA LEU A 219 2.04 -8.39 -25.03
C LEU A 219 3.22 -9.28 -24.62
N GLU A 220 4.40 -8.69 -24.49
CA GLU A 220 5.59 -9.37 -24.01
C GLU A 220 6.35 -8.44 -23.08
N GLN A 221 6.62 -8.91 -21.87
CA GLN A 221 7.34 -8.14 -20.85
C GLN A 221 8.33 -9.04 -20.13
N SER A 222 9.41 -8.44 -19.62
CA SER A 222 10.35 -9.14 -18.77
C SER A 222 10.86 -8.29 -17.61
N VAL A 223 11.18 -8.97 -16.51
CA VAL A 223 11.93 -8.45 -15.36
C VAL A 223 13.14 -9.34 -15.15
N CYS A 224 14.32 -8.76 -15.17
CA CYS A 224 15.58 -9.48 -14.95
C CYS A 224 16.32 -8.91 -13.76
N LEU A 225 16.56 -9.73 -12.75
CA LEU A 225 17.39 -9.40 -11.60
C LEU A 225 18.80 -9.93 -11.82
N MET A 226 19.78 -9.06 -11.72
CA MET A 226 21.21 -9.38 -11.79
C MET A 226 21.89 -8.85 -10.53
N TRP A 227 22.99 -9.47 -10.14
CA TRP A 227 23.76 -9.03 -8.99
C TRP A 227 25.27 -9.09 -9.25
N SER A 228 26.01 -8.24 -8.54
CA SER A 228 27.47 -8.26 -8.52
C SER A 228 27.98 -7.89 -7.13
N PRO A 229 29.20 -8.33 -6.74
CA PRO A 229 29.82 -7.87 -5.50
C PRO A 229 30.01 -6.35 -5.52
N CYS A 230 29.75 -5.68 -4.38
CA CYS A 230 29.98 -4.26 -4.18
C CYS A 230 30.95 -4.06 -3.02
N GLU A 231 32.15 -3.51 -3.30
CA GLU A 231 33.17 -3.26 -2.28
C GLU A 231 32.82 -2.08 -1.35
N ASN A 232 31.97 -1.17 -1.80
CA ASN A 232 31.56 0.06 -1.09
C ASN A 232 30.11 0.00 -0.58
N ALA A 233 29.63 -1.16 -0.19
CA ALA A 233 28.30 -1.26 0.41
C ALA A 233 28.20 -0.40 1.69
N PRO A 234 27.12 0.35 1.90
CA PRO A 234 26.88 1.00 3.18
C PRO A 234 26.93 -0.05 4.29
N ALA A 235 27.54 0.32 5.42
CA ALA A 235 27.57 -0.57 6.57
C ALA A 235 26.12 -0.96 6.91
N VAL A 236 25.85 -2.25 7.01
CA VAL A 236 24.57 -2.77 7.51
C VAL A 236 24.27 -2.00 8.80
N VAL A 237 23.21 -1.22 8.80
CA VAL A 237 22.70 -0.62 10.02
C VAL A 237 22.29 -1.79 10.89
N THR A 238 23.14 -2.11 11.87
CA THR A 238 22.80 -3.10 12.89
C THR A 238 21.43 -2.73 13.44
N GLN A 239 20.54 -3.69 13.48
CA GLN A 239 19.22 -3.53 14.08
C GLN A 239 19.33 -2.70 15.37
N PRO A 240 18.44 -1.76 15.61
CA PRO A 240 18.47 -0.99 16.84
C PRO A 240 18.56 -1.99 18.00
N THR A 241 19.60 -1.88 18.78
CA THR A 241 19.71 -2.59 20.06
C THR A 241 18.38 -2.39 20.78
N SER A 242 17.81 -3.46 21.30
CA SER A 242 16.51 -3.45 21.99
C SER A 242 16.44 -2.29 23.00
N GLN A 243 16.01 -1.14 22.53
CA GLN A 243 15.40 -0.16 23.39
C GLN A 243 14.03 -0.71 23.73
N ASP A 244 13.56 -0.49 24.94
CA ASP A 244 12.19 -0.83 25.35
C ASP A 244 11.19 -0.08 24.46
N VAL A 245 10.99 -0.59 23.24
CA VAL A 245 10.01 -0.07 22.30
C VAL A 245 8.67 -0.52 22.84
N LYS A 246 7.93 0.41 23.44
CA LYS A 246 6.55 0.15 23.81
C LYS A 246 5.75 -0.12 22.55
N PHE A 247 4.90 -1.15 22.57
CA PHE A 247 3.93 -1.37 21.51
C PHE A 247 3.05 -0.11 21.40
N PRO A 248 2.75 0.37 20.19
CA PRO A 248 1.86 1.54 20.02
C PRO A 248 0.49 1.27 20.66
N GLU A 249 -0.13 2.32 21.18
CA GLU A 249 -1.49 2.23 21.68
C GLU A 249 -2.44 1.82 20.56
N MET A 250 -3.31 0.86 20.85
CA MET A 250 -4.32 0.40 19.90
C MET A 250 -5.56 1.26 20.04
N ALA A 251 -6.00 1.87 18.94
CA ALA A 251 -7.24 2.60 18.84
C ALA A 251 -8.28 1.81 18.04
N LEU A 252 -9.54 1.87 18.44
CA LEU A 252 -10.68 1.43 17.64
C LEU A 252 -11.49 2.63 17.20
N VAL A 253 -11.89 2.65 15.93
CA VAL A 253 -12.83 3.64 15.42
C VAL A 253 -14.25 3.23 15.82
N ILE A 254 -15.03 4.18 16.35
CA ILE A 254 -16.43 3.98 16.69
C ILE A 254 -17.30 5.04 16.03
N THR A 255 -18.46 4.60 15.51
CA THR A 255 -19.52 5.49 15.02
C THR A 255 -20.42 5.96 16.18
N PRO A 256 -21.31 6.94 15.97
CA PRO A 256 -22.29 7.30 16.98
C PRO A 256 -23.18 6.13 17.44
N GLU A 257 -23.56 5.25 16.51
CA GLU A 257 -24.35 4.05 16.80
C GLU A 257 -23.56 3.04 17.64
N ASP A 258 -22.27 2.88 17.36
CA ASP A 258 -21.39 2.06 18.20
C ASP A 258 -21.24 2.62 19.59
N ALA A 259 -21.15 3.95 19.72
CA ALA A 259 -21.09 4.63 21.01
C ALA A 259 -22.37 4.43 21.85
N GLU A 260 -23.54 4.46 21.23
CA GLU A 260 -24.81 4.17 21.94
C GLU A 260 -24.86 2.72 22.45
N ARG A 261 -24.41 1.77 21.63
CA ARG A 261 -24.30 0.35 22.04
C ARG A 261 -23.28 0.19 23.16
N LEU A 262 -22.13 0.80 23.02
CA LEU A 262 -21.05 0.72 24.01
C LEU A 262 -21.45 1.33 25.36
N ALA A 263 -22.18 2.45 25.35
CA ALA A 263 -22.73 3.04 26.58
C ALA A 263 -23.64 2.08 27.35
N SER A 264 -24.32 1.15 26.64
CA SER A 264 -25.20 0.13 27.22
C SER A 264 -24.47 -1.16 27.58
N SER A 265 -23.35 -1.48 26.91
CA SER A 265 -22.59 -2.73 27.07
C SER A 265 -21.07 -2.48 27.00
N PRO A 266 -20.47 -1.83 28.01
CA PRO A 266 -19.02 -1.55 28.03
C PRO A 266 -18.15 -2.83 28.01
N SER A 267 -18.70 -3.94 28.49
CA SER A 267 -18.02 -5.26 28.48
C SER A 267 -17.67 -5.77 27.08
N ASP A 268 -18.28 -5.26 26.04
CA ASP A 268 -17.98 -5.65 24.66
C ASP A 268 -16.52 -5.38 24.28
N LEU A 269 -15.86 -4.42 24.95
CA LEU A 269 -14.46 -4.10 24.76
C LEU A 269 -13.47 -5.01 25.54
N GLU A 270 -13.96 -5.86 26.46
CA GLU A 270 -13.08 -6.68 27.31
C GLU A 270 -12.19 -7.67 26.50
N ALA A 271 -12.67 -8.12 25.37
CA ALA A 271 -11.94 -9.05 24.51
C ALA A 271 -10.78 -8.36 23.74
N VAL A 272 -10.95 -7.11 23.39
CA VAL A 272 -9.99 -6.35 22.55
C VAL A 272 -9.08 -5.46 23.41
N LYS A 273 -9.63 -4.87 24.48
CA LYS A 273 -8.94 -3.97 25.42
C LYS A 273 -8.19 -2.84 24.71
N PRO A 274 -8.86 -2.03 23.89
CA PRO A 274 -8.22 -0.90 23.24
C PRO A 274 -7.78 0.13 24.28
N GLN A 275 -6.70 0.82 24.05
CA GLN A 275 -6.27 1.94 24.89
C GLN A 275 -7.00 3.23 24.51
N ARG A 276 -7.46 3.33 23.26
CA ARG A 276 -8.11 4.53 22.72
C ARG A 276 -9.34 4.17 21.90
N LEU A 277 -10.32 5.10 21.87
CA LEU A 277 -11.46 5.08 20.96
C LEU A 277 -11.44 6.35 20.11
N LEU A 278 -11.41 6.19 18.78
CA LEU A 278 -11.50 7.29 17.82
C LEU A 278 -12.97 7.45 17.41
N CYS A 279 -13.62 8.49 17.93
CA CYS A 279 -14.99 8.82 17.64
C CYS A 279 -15.10 9.48 16.26
N HIS A 280 -15.81 8.83 15.35
CA HIS A 280 -16.00 9.31 13.98
C HIS A 280 -17.26 10.17 13.88
N LEU A 281 -17.08 11.48 13.68
CA LEU A 281 -18.19 12.42 13.49
C LEU A 281 -18.11 13.07 12.11
N ASP A 282 -19.17 12.91 11.31
CA ASP A 282 -19.27 13.49 9.97
C ASP A 282 -20.33 14.61 9.95
N ALA A 283 -19.85 15.86 10.09
CA ALA A 283 -20.73 17.03 10.07
C ALA A 283 -21.37 17.28 8.68
N VAL A 284 -20.77 16.75 7.61
CA VAL A 284 -21.30 16.88 6.24
C VAL A 284 -22.52 15.98 6.03
N LEU A 285 -22.54 14.82 6.70
CA LEU A 285 -23.70 13.92 6.73
C LEU A 285 -24.78 14.38 7.72
N GLY A 286 -24.59 15.51 8.41
CA GLY A 286 -25.55 16.09 9.33
C GLY A 286 -25.44 15.57 10.77
N HIS A 287 -24.31 15.00 11.15
CA HIS A 287 -24.03 14.67 12.56
C HIS A 287 -23.93 15.96 13.37
N THR A 288 -24.59 15.96 14.51
CA THR A 288 -24.79 17.15 15.37
C THR A 288 -24.69 16.81 16.86
N SER A 289 -25.36 17.61 17.70
CA SER A 289 -25.38 17.44 19.15
C SER A 289 -25.80 16.05 19.63
N ALA A 290 -26.67 15.34 18.91
CA ALA A 290 -27.12 14.01 19.31
C ALA A 290 -25.97 13.00 19.27
N GLN A 291 -25.11 13.09 18.27
CA GLN A 291 -23.95 12.22 18.10
C GLN A 291 -22.86 12.53 19.15
N PHE A 292 -22.64 13.81 19.45
CA PHE A 292 -21.76 14.18 20.58
C PHE A 292 -22.28 13.65 21.91
N GLN A 293 -23.60 13.65 22.14
CA GLN A 293 -24.20 13.06 23.35
C GLN A 293 -23.96 11.53 23.42
N ALA A 294 -24.02 10.83 22.27
CA ALA A 294 -23.72 9.41 22.24
C ALA A 294 -22.26 9.13 22.64
N PHE A 295 -21.32 9.89 22.11
CA PHE A 295 -19.90 9.79 22.48
C PHE A 295 -19.66 10.13 23.95
N ALA A 296 -20.30 11.17 24.50
CA ALA A 296 -20.19 11.52 25.91
C ALA A 296 -20.70 10.41 26.84
N LYS A 297 -21.80 9.73 26.46
CA LYS A 297 -22.32 8.57 27.22
C LYS A 297 -21.33 7.40 27.18
N ALA A 298 -20.75 7.09 26.01
CA ALA A 298 -19.75 6.05 25.90
C ALA A 298 -18.48 6.39 26.71
N GLN A 299 -18.02 7.64 26.68
CA GLN A 299 -16.90 8.13 27.47
C GLN A 299 -17.14 7.96 28.97
N ALA A 300 -18.34 8.31 29.44
CA ALA A 300 -18.71 8.13 30.84
C ALA A 300 -18.80 6.64 31.27
N ALA A 301 -19.17 5.75 30.33
CA ALA A 301 -19.25 4.32 30.57
C ALA A 301 -17.87 3.61 30.53
N CYS A 302 -16.88 4.20 29.89
CA CYS A 302 -15.53 3.64 29.70
C CYS A 302 -14.43 4.60 30.20
N PRO A 303 -14.37 4.91 31.51
CA PRO A 303 -13.48 5.95 32.06
C PRO A 303 -11.98 5.62 31.97
N GLU A 304 -11.63 4.36 31.76
CA GLU A 304 -10.23 3.91 31.64
C GLU A 304 -9.68 4.00 30.21
N ILE A 305 -10.51 4.41 29.23
CA ILE A 305 -10.15 4.47 27.83
C ILE A 305 -10.07 5.93 27.40
N SER A 306 -9.01 6.30 26.69
CA SER A 306 -8.88 7.62 26.09
C SER A 306 -9.76 7.77 24.85
N PHE A 307 -10.39 8.93 24.70
CA PHE A 307 -11.24 9.23 23.54
C PHE A 307 -10.59 10.31 22.69
N ASP A 308 -10.53 10.05 21.39
CA ASP A 308 -10.17 11.01 20.36
C ASP A 308 -11.36 11.27 19.44
N LEU A 309 -11.36 12.42 18.76
CA LEU A 309 -12.40 12.80 17.83
C LEU A 309 -11.82 12.95 16.43
N GLU A 310 -12.31 12.20 15.46
CA GLU A 310 -12.16 12.48 14.04
C GLU A 310 -13.38 13.28 13.58
N LEU A 311 -13.14 14.50 13.10
CA LEU A 311 -14.16 15.47 12.77
C LEU A 311 -14.11 15.79 11.27
N ILE A 312 -15.08 15.30 10.51
CA ILE A 312 -15.18 15.54 9.08
C ILE A 312 -16.03 16.77 8.85
N CYS A 313 -15.46 17.77 8.18
CA CYS A 313 -16.02 19.09 7.98
C CYS A 313 -15.92 19.52 6.51
N LYS A 314 -16.72 20.50 6.11
CA LYS A 314 -16.62 21.12 4.77
C LYS A 314 -15.34 21.93 4.64
N CYS A 315 -15.01 22.67 5.68
CA CYS A 315 -13.82 23.55 5.73
C CYS A 315 -13.79 24.68 4.68
N ASP A 316 -14.86 24.89 3.92
CA ASP A 316 -14.94 25.85 2.82
C ASP A 316 -16.25 26.65 2.88
N PRO A 317 -16.23 27.95 2.53
CA PRO A 317 -15.08 28.78 2.20
C PRO A 317 -14.26 29.25 3.40
N ASP A 318 -14.82 29.21 4.63
CA ASP A 318 -14.17 29.59 5.87
C ASP A 318 -14.46 28.52 6.94
N PRO A 319 -13.46 27.80 7.44
CA PRO A 319 -13.66 26.74 8.44
C PRO A 319 -14.05 27.24 9.83
N GLN A 320 -13.73 28.50 10.17
CA GLN A 320 -13.84 29.00 11.54
C GLN A 320 -15.27 28.99 12.10
N PRO A 321 -16.32 29.45 11.38
CA PRO A 321 -17.71 29.39 11.88
C PRO A 321 -18.20 27.96 12.12
N GLU A 322 -17.84 27.03 11.23
CA GLU A 322 -18.19 25.61 11.34
C GLU A 322 -17.57 25.03 12.61
N PHE A 323 -16.26 25.27 12.83
CA PHE A 323 -15.55 24.75 13.98
C PHE A 323 -16.09 25.32 15.31
N TYR A 324 -16.42 26.60 15.37
CA TYR A 324 -17.04 27.20 16.57
C TYR A 324 -18.40 26.58 16.87
N GLY A 325 -19.21 26.32 15.86
CA GLY A 325 -20.50 25.65 16.02
C GLY A 325 -20.33 24.24 16.60
N LEU A 326 -19.46 23.44 15.99
CA LEU A 326 -19.19 22.07 16.43
C LEU A 326 -18.55 22.00 17.83
N ALA A 327 -17.63 22.90 18.14
CA ALA A 327 -17.04 22.99 19.48
C ALA A 327 -18.08 23.35 20.55
N ALA A 328 -19.04 24.24 20.23
CA ALA A 328 -20.13 24.59 21.16
C ALA A 328 -21.07 23.40 21.39
N GLU A 329 -21.40 22.62 20.34
CA GLU A 329 -22.20 21.41 20.47
C GLU A 329 -21.47 20.31 21.27
N MET A 330 -20.19 20.10 21.03
CA MET A 330 -19.33 19.20 21.77
C MET A 330 -19.31 19.55 23.26
N GLN A 331 -19.13 20.84 23.58
CA GLN A 331 -19.14 21.34 24.95
C GLN A 331 -20.52 21.16 25.60
N ALA A 332 -21.61 21.47 24.89
CA ALA A 332 -22.97 21.29 25.39
C ALA A 332 -23.32 19.83 25.70
N ALA A 333 -22.75 18.90 24.93
CA ALA A 333 -22.86 17.45 25.16
C ALA A 333 -21.98 16.96 26.32
N SER A 334 -21.06 17.77 26.82
CA SER A 334 -20.03 17.38 27.79
C SER A 334 -19.10 16.25 27.28
N PHE A 335 -18.86 16.21 25.98
CA PHE A 335 -17.88 15.31 25.38
C PHE A 335 -16.49 15.96 25.40
N ASP A 336 -15.51 15.28 25.99
CA ASP A 336 -14.16 15.83 26.26
C ASP A 336 -13.05 14.92 25.67
N PRO A 337 -12.83 14.95 24.34
CA PRO A 337 -11.80 14.13 23.71
C PRO A 337 -10.40 14.65 24.05
N GLU A 338 -9.40 13.76 24.17
CA GLU A 338 -7.99 14.14 24.34
C GLU A 338 -7.42 14.84 23.12
N SER A 339 -7.80 14.39 21.94
CA SER A 339 -7.37 15.00 20.68
C SER A 339 -8.51 15.13 19.68
N VAL A 340 -8.32 16.06 18.74
CA VAL A 340 -9.23 16.31 17.62
C VAL A 340 -8.46 16.26 16.33
N LEU A 341 -8.84 15.37 15.43
CA LEU A 341 -8.35 15.26 14.06
C LEU A 341 -9.36 15.92 13.14
N ILE A 342 -8.94 16.94 12.41
CA ILE A 342 -9.80 17.63 11.44
C ILE A 342 -9.54 17.04 10.06
N CYS A 343 -10.62 16.58 9.41
CA CYS A 343 -10.58 16.02 8.06
C CYS A 343 -11.51 16.83 7.15
N PRO A 344 -10.99 17.65 6.23
CA PRO A 344 -11.82 18.23 5.19
C PRO A 344 -12.52 17.11 4.40
N SER A 345 -13.82 17.24 4.15
CA SER A 345 -14.60 16.17 3.50
C SER A 345 -14.11 15.84 2.09
N VAL A 346 -13.55 16.81 1.38
CA VAL A 346 -12.97 16.62 0.05
C VAL A 346 -11.65 15.82 0.09
N ASP A 347 -10.92 15.88 1.20
CA ASP A 347 -9.66 15.16 1.40
C ASP A 347 -9.86 13.64 1.65
N ARG A 348 -11.08 13.23 1.94
CA ARG A 348 -11.43 11.82 2.13
C ARG A 348 -11.67 11.05 0.84
N GLN A 349 -11.64 11.74 -0.29
CA GLN A 349 -11.85 11.13 -1.58
C GLN A 349 -10.50 10.86 -2.21
N SER A 350 -10.28 9.61 -2.63
CA SER A 350 -9.08 9.29 -3.40
C SER A 350 -9.06 10.14 -4.67
N THR A 351 -8.01 10.95 -4.83
CA THR A 351 -7.83 11.85 -5.97
C THR A 351 -6.67 11.37 -6.83
N PRO A 352 -6.85 10.27 -7.63
CA PRO A 352 -5.79 9.85 -8.52
C PRO A 352 -5.49 10.96 -9.54
N PRO A 353 -4.26 11.05 -10.04
CA PRO A 353 -3.90 12.04 -11.05
C PRO A 353 -4.89 12.05 -12.22
N GLY A 354 -5.39 13.24 -12.57
CA GLY A 354 -6.40 13.42 -13.62
C GLY A 354 -7.86 13.22 -13.17
N SER A 355 -8.13 13.08 -11.86
CA SER A 355 -9.50 13.12 -11.35
C SER A 355 -10.06 14.55 -11.41
N ASP A 356 -11.39 14.66 -11.62
CA ASP A 356 -12.12 15.95 -11.60
C ASP A 356 -12.55 16.34 -10.18
N TRP A 357 -11.94 15.77 -9.13
CA TRP A 357 -12.28 16.10 -7.75
C TRP A 357 -11.78 17.49 -7.37
N PRO A 358 -12.54 18.23 -6.53
CA PRO A 358 -12.11 19.54 -6.04
C PRO A 358 -10.81 19.43 -5.25
N ASP A 359 -9.95 20.43 -5.38
CA ASP A 359 -8.76 20.55 -4.55
C ASP A 359 -9.16 20.65 -3.06
N CYS A 360 -8.32 20.05 -2.21
CA CYS A 360 -8.45 20.21 -0.76
C CYS A 360 -8.24 21.70 -0.38
N PRO A 361 -8.99 22.25 0.58
CA PRO A 361 -8.71 23.57 1.13
C PRO A 361 -7.28 23.67 1.65
N PRO A 362 -6.65 24.88 1.63
CA PRO A 362 -5.31 25.06 2.19
C PRO A 362 -5.22 24.55 3.63
N LEU A 363 -4.45 23.50 3.88
CA LEU A 363 -4.37 22.81 5.17
C LEU A 363 -3.86 23.71 6.29
N GLU A 364 -2.96 24.65 6.00
CA GLU A 364 -2.47 25.63 6.98
C GLU A 364 -3.64 26.46 7.55
N ARG A 365 -4.55 26.94 6.70
CA ARG A 365 -5.72 27.71 7.13
C ARG A 365 -6.69 26.86 7.97
N VAL A 366 -6.92 25.63 7.58
CA VAL A 366 -7.75 24.67 8.34
C VAL A 366 -7.12 24.40 9.70
N HIS A 367 -5.80 24.15 9.73
CA HIS A 367 -5.06 23.90 10.96
C HIS A 367 -5.07 25.12 11.91
N GLU A 368 -4.86 26.32 11.41
CA GLU A 368 -4.92 27.56 12.22
C GLU A 368 -6.30 27.76 12.86
N ALA A 369 -7.37 27.60 12.08
CA ALA A 369 -8.74 27.71 12.56
C ALA A 369 -9.07 26.65 13.62
N ALA A 370 -8.63 25.42 13.40
CA ALA A 370 -8.80 24.31 14.32
C ALA A 370 -8.03 24.55 15.64
N ALA A 371 -6.76 25.00 15.55
CA ALA A 371 -5.93 25.28 16.70
C ALA A 371 -6.51 26.40 17.59
N LEU A 372 -7.11 27.42 16.99
CA LEU A 372 -7.82 28.50 17.69
C LEU A 372 -9.06 27.98 18.41
N THR A 373 -9.79 27.04 17.81
CA THR A 373 -11.06 26.54 18.36
C THR A 373 -10.86 25.46 19.41
N PHE A 374 -10.02 24.46 19.14
CA PHE A 374 -9.86 23.27 19.97
C PHE A 374 -8.62 23.30 20.89
N SER A 375 -7.96 24.43 21.03
CA SER A 375 -6.95 24.76 22.06
C SER A 375 -5.97 23.63 22.41
N GLY A 376 -4.96 23.38 21.60
CA GLY A 376 -3.89 22.43 21.91
C GLY A 376 -4.26 20.94 21.75
N ARG A 377 -5.50 20.63 21.42
CA ARG A 377 -5.98 19.26 21.19
C ARG A 377 -5.84 18.81 19.74
N VAL A 378 -5.58 19.73 18.82
CA VAL A 378 -5.47 19.41 17.39
C VAL A 378 -4.23 18.54 17.15
N ARG A 379 -4.44 17.42 16.49
CA ARG A 379 -3.40 16.56 15.92
C ARG A 379 -3.47 16.66 14.41
N GLY A 380 -2.41 16.23 13.74
CA GLY A 380 -2.44 16.18 12.29
C GLY A 380 -3.70 15.45 11.83
N GLY A 381 -4.36 15.99 10.86
CA GLY A 381 -5.51 15.40 10.18
C GLY A 381 -5.29 15.62 8.70
N GLY A 382 -5.55 14.63 7.97
CA GLY A 382 -5.46 14.56 6.54
C GLY A 382 -5.49 13.08 6.23
N MET A 383 -6.39 12.68 5.39
CA MET A 383 -6.36 11.34 4.87
C MET A 383 -5.74 11.37 3.49
N VAL A 384 -4.93 10.42 3.27
CA VAL A 384 -4.39 10.10 1.95
C VAL A 384 -5.43 9.33 1.15
#